data_ed17c91183ac1a495c7dceb9af2d1da1
#
_entry.id   ed17c91183ac1a495c7dceb9af2d1da1
#
_cell.length_a   1.000
_cell.length_b   1.000
_cell.length_c   1.000
_cell.angle_alpha   90.00
_cell.angle_beta   90.00
_cell.angle_gamma   90.00
#
_symmetry.space_group_name_H-M   'P 1'
#
loop_
_entity.id
_entity.type
_entity.pdbx_description
1 polymer ?
#
loop_
_entity_poly.entity_id
_entity_poly.type
_entity_poly.pdbx_seq_one_letter_code
_entity_poly.pdbx_strand_id
1 'polypeptide(L)'
;MQTCQDNYSTVFSSFGEMQTYHQRLSQESQWRRCRVRDLTIEPLDTVRGLGLAMRVEGNLYPMRGTAYKSLLDRAKLRGSVLPKLSRPKLARTLNDCLHVFTSDALVLIRDEKVAAAHSGEPADYAVLPADELLEVLQAKLDSRFPGNQFETGYWDHTLTSAIWTLPGQ
;
A
#
# COMPACT_ATOMS: atom_id res chain seq x y z
N MET A 1 -7.34 -14.50 13.39
CA MET A 1 -6.63 -13.20 13.34
C MET A 1 -7.44 -12.26 12.47
N GLN A 2 -8.18 -11.33 13.06
CA GLN A 2 -8.81 -10.28 12.27
C GLN A 2 -7.70 -9.32 11.86
N THR A 3 -7.24 -9.46 10.63
CA THR A 3 -6.48 -8.38 9.99
C THR A 3 -7.32 -7.11 10.04
N CYS A 4 -6.69 -5.96 10.15
CA CYS A 4 -7.33 -4.68 9.89
C CYS A 4 -7.95 -4.76 8.50
N GLN A 5 -9.16 -5.23 8.44
CA GLN A 5 -9.95 -5.11 7.23
C GLN A 5 -10.41 -3.64 7.18
N ASP A 6 -9.55 -2.85 6.64
CA ASP A 6 -9.89 -1.57 6.08
C ASP A 6 -10.61 -1.91 4.76
N ASN A 7 -11.86 -2.40 4.89
CA ASN A 7 -12.69 -2.85 3.76
C ASN A 7 -13.25 -1.64 2.99
N TYR A 8 -12.42 -0.64 2.77
CA TYR A 8 -12.80 0.48 1.95
C TYR A 8 -12.52 0.15 0.49
N SER A 9 -13.58 0.11 -0.29
CA SER A 9 -13.51 0.03 -1.75
C SER A 9 -14.46 1.07 -2.35
N THR A 10 -14.15 1.53 -3.54
CA THR A 10 -15.02 2.44 -4.29
C THR A 10 -15.09 2.02 -5.75
N VAL A 11 -16.23 2.29 -6.38
CA VAL A 11 -16.47 2.09 -7.80
C VAL A 11 -16.71 3.46 -8.42
N PHE A 12 -16.14 3.69 -9.59
CA PHE A 12 -16.25 4.94 -10.33
C PHE A 12 -17.08 4.74 -11.58
N SER A 13 -18.00 5.65 -11.82
CA SER A 13 -18.86 5.68 -13.01
C SER A 13 -18.30 6.54 -14.14
N SER A 14 -17.26 7.34 -13.87
CA SER A 14 -16.57 8.14 -14.86
C SER A 14 -15.07 8.18 -14.64
N PHE A 15 -14.31 8.36 -15.74
CA PHE A 15 -12.87 8.53 -15.68
C PHE A 15 -12.47 9.75 -14.82
N GLY A 16 -13.21 10.86 -14.93
CA GLY A 16 -12.95 12.08 -14.16
C GLY A 16 -13.08 11.88 -12.65
N GLU A 17 -14.09 11.12 -12.19
CA GLU A 17 -14.20 10.75 -10.77
C GLU A 17 -13.02 9.91 -10.30
N MET A 18 -12.64 8.90 -11.07
CA MET A 18 -11.51 8.03 -10.78
C MET A 18 -10.20 8.84 -10.73
N GLN A 19 -9.97 9.70 -11.71
CA GLN A 19 -8.78 10.54 -11.79
C GLN A 19 -8.68 11.48 -10.58
N THR A 20 -9.77 12.19 -10.26
CA THR A 20 -9.84 13.10 -9.10
C THR A 20 -9.56 12.35 -7.79
N TYR A 21 -10.12 11.16 -7.64
CA TYR A 21 -9.89 10.33 -6.47
C TYR A 21 -8.42 9.94 -6.31
N HIS A 22 -7.77 9.49 -7.40
CA HIS A 22 -6.37 9.12 -7.36
C HIS A 22 -5.43 10.30 -7.15
N GLN A 23 -5.73 11.48 -7.71
CA GLN A 23 -5.00 12.71 -7.42
C GLN A 23 -5.02 13.04 -5.93
N ARG A 24 -6.20 12.97 -5.29
CA ARG A 24 -6.30 13.16 -3.84
C ARG A 24 -5.50 12.12 -3.08
N LEU A 25 -5.58 10.84 -3.45
CA LEU A 25 -4.79 9.78 -2.81
C LEU A 25 -3.28 10.02 -2.94
N SER A 26 -2.81 10.51 -4.08
CA SER A 26 -1.40 10.85 -4.29
C SER A 26 -0.97 12.00 -3.36
N GLN A 27 -1.80 13.04 -3.23
CA GLN A 27 -1.54 14.17 -2.33
C GLN A 27 -1.53 13.78 -0.85
N GLU A 28 -2.40 12.86 -0.43
CA GLU A 28 -2.50 12.35 0.94
C GLU A 28 -1.44 11.28 1.26
N SER A 29 -0.74 10.79 0.24
CA SER A 29 0.27 9.74 0.37
C SER A 29 1.64 10.32 0.69
N GLN A 30 2.23 9.85 1.77
CA GLN A 30 3.58 10.24 2.18
C GLN A 30 4.51 9.04 2.05
N TRP A 31 5.49 9.14 1.15
CA TRP A 31 6.52 8.15 1.00
C TRP A 31 7.75 8.53 1.83
N ARG A 32 8.19 7.61 2.71
CA ARG A 32 9.36 7.79 3.57
C ARG A 32 10.40 6.72 3.24
N ARG A 33 11.61 7.16 2.90
CA ARG A 33 12.75 6.27 2.75
C ARG A 33 13.51 6.23 4.08
N CYS A 34 13.68 5.03 4.62
CA CYS A 34 14.38 4.81 5.88
C CYS A 34 15.12 3.47 5.84
N ARG A 35 16.08 3.28 6.72
CA ARG A 35 16.77 1.99 6.83
C ARG A 35 15.82 0.97 7.47
N VAL A 36 15.79 -0.25 6.95
CA VAL A 36 14.95 -1.34 7.48
C VAL A 36 15.20 -1.57 8.96
N ARG A 37 16.47 -1.53 9.39
CA ARG A 37 16.85 -1.74 10.79
C ARG A 37 16.39 -0.64 11.75
N ASP A 38 16.03 0.54 11.25
CA ASP A 38 15.55 1.66 12.06
C ASP A 38 14.02 1.63 12.23
N LEU A 39 13.34 0.72 11.52
CA LEU A 39 11.91 0.44 11.69
C LEU A 39 11.71 -0.35 12.97
N THR A 40 10.78 0.07 13.79
CA THR A 40 10.40 -0.65 15.01
C THR A 40 8.91 -0.95 15.00
N ILE A 41 8.57 -2.22 15.24
CA ILE A 41 7.20 -2.68 15.34
C ILE A 41 6.81 -2.75 16.81
N GLU A 42 5.68 -2.16 17.15
CA GLU A 42 5.14 -2.14 18.50
C GLU A 42 3.74 -2.73 18.55
N PRO A 43 3.38 -3.46 19.61
CA PRO A 43 2.01 -3.88 19.81
C PRO A 43 1.12 -2.68 20.12
N LEU A 44 -0.09 -2.65 19.55
CA LEU A 44 -1.12 -1.68 19.89
C LEU A 44 -2.28 -2.38 20.60
N ASP A 45 -2.72 -1.79 21.71
CA ASP A 45 -3.96 -2.18 22.38
C ASP A 45 -5.14 -1.51 21.69
N THR A 46 -5.52 -2.05 20.54
CA THR A 46 -6.70 -1.59 19.82
C THR A 46 -7.72 -2.71 19.70
N VAL A 47 -9.00 -2.35 19.81
CA VAL A 47 -10.12 -3.28 19.60
C VAL A 47 -10.28 -3.62 18.12
N ARG A 48 -9.74 -2.78 17.22
CA ARG A 48 -9.85 -2.93 15.76
C ARG A 48 -8.46 -3.00 15.15
N GLY A 49 -8.30 -3.94 14.24
CA GLY A 49 -7.12 -4.00 13.41
C GLY A 49 -6.10 -5.07 13.76
N LEU A 50 -4.93 -4.96 13.13
CA LEU A 50 -3.81 -5.89 13.31
C LEU A 50 -3.27 -5.86 14.74
N GLY A 51 -3.47 -4.75 15.44
CA GLY A 51 -2.92 -4.51 16.76
C GLY A 51 -1.40 -4.36 16.75
N LEU A 52 -0.84 -3.92 15.64
CA LEU A 52 0.56 -3.55 15.46
C LEU A 52 0.67 -2.13 14.92
N ALA A 53 1.70 -1.44 15.35
CA ALA A 53 2.12 -0.16 14.78
C ALA A 53 3.58 -0.23 14.34
N MET A 54 3.96 0.65 13.45
CA MET A 54 5.33 0.85 13.01
C MET A 54 5.80 2.24 13.43
N ARG A 55 6.96 2.30 14.05
CA ARG A 55 7.64 3.57 14.31
C ARG A 55 8.49 3.93 13.10
N VAL A 56 8.21 5.10 12.53
CA VAL A 56 8.89 5.66 11.37
C VAL A 56 9.34 7.07 11.74
N GLU A 57 10.64 7.34 11.69
CA GLU A 57 11.20 8.66 12.03
C GLU A 57 10.70 9.22 13.38
N GLY A 58 10.56 8.35 14.39
CA GLY A 58 10.12 8.72 15.74
C GLY A 58 8.60 8.71 15.94
N ASN A 59 7.80 8.78 14.89
CA ASN A 59 6.34 8.74 14.96
C ASN A 59 5.80 7.31 14.89
N LEU A 60 4.73 7.05 15.62
CA LEU A 60 4.10 5.74 15.68
C LEU A 60 2.82 5.72 14.84
N TYR A 61 2.77 4.84 13.84
CA TYR A 61 1.66 4.70 12.92
C TYR A 61 1.04 3.30 12.99
N PRO A 62 -0.28 3.17 13.19
CA PRO A 62 -0.96 1.89 13.05
C PRO A 62 -0.68 1.24 11.68
N MET A 63 -0.53 -0.08 11.65
CA MET A 63 -0.25 -0.81 10.42
C MET A 63 -1.52 -1.37 9.79
N ARG A 64 -1.68 -1.18 8.47
CA ARG A 64 -2.69 -1.88 7.67
C ARG A 64 -2.25 -3.32 7.38
N GLY A 65 -3.21 -4.18 7.05
CA GLY A 65 -2.92 -5.57 6.66
C GLY A 65 -2.03 -5.68 5.42
N THR A 66 -2.13 -4.74 4.47
CA THR A 66 -1.25 -4.62 3.30
C THR A 66 0.18 -4.33 3.70
N ALA A 67 0.39 -3.40 4.63
CA ALA A 67 1.71 -3.08 5.17
C ALA A 67 2.33 -4.28 5.89
N TYR A 68 1.53 -5.01 6.66
CA TYR A 68 2.00 -6.24 7.33
C TYR A 68 2.46 -7.28 6.33
N LYS A 69 1.69 -7.52 5.25
CA LYS A 69 2.07 -8.46 4.20
C LYS A 69 3.39 -8.06 3.52
N SER A 70 3.50 -6.80 3.09
CA SER A 70 4.73 -6.31 2.45
C SER A 70 5.94 -6.34 3.41
N LEU A 71 5.72 -6.10 4.71
CA LEU A 71 6.75 -6.21 5.72
C LEU A 71 7.22 -7.65 5.93
N LEU A 72 6.32 -8.62 5.93
CA LEU A 72 6.68 -10.06 6.01
C LEU A 72 7.54 -10.48 4.81
N ASP A 73 7.18 -10.04 3.61
CA ASP A 73 7.97 -10.30 2.41
C ASP A 73 9.36 -9.65 2.52
N ARG A 74 9.43 -8.45 3.06
CA ARG A 74 10.69 -7.74 3.32
C ARG A 74 11.56 -8.46 4.34
N ALA A 75 10.98 -8.88 5.44
CA ALA A 75 11.66 -9.64 6.49
C ALA A 75 11.96 -11.11 6.10
N LYS A 76 11.58 -11.51 4.87
CA LYS A 76 11.69 -12.92 4.38
C LYS A 76 11.00 -13.93 5.31
N LEU A 77 9.99 -13.49 6.03
CA LEU A 77 9.21 -14.30 6.95
C LEU A 77 8.02 -14.94 6.24
N ARG A 78 7.95 -16.26 6.27
CA ARG A 78 6.83 -17.02 5.73
C ARG A 78 6.41 -18.08 6.76
N GLY A 79 5.12 -18.37 6.80
CA GLY A 79 4.60 -19.47 7.57
C GLY A 79 3.30 -19.20 8.31
N SER A 80 2.58 -20.26 8.61
CA SER A 80 1.28 -20.24 9.29
C SER A 80 1.37 -20.03 10.81
N VAL A 81 2.57 -19.99 11.36
CA VAL A 81 2.80 -19.83 12.81
C VAL A 81 2.71 -18.38 13.25
N LEU A 82 3.18 -17.44 12.42
CA LEU A 82 3.23 -16.00 12.75
C LEU A 82 1.87 -15.45 13.21
N PRO A 83 0.74 -15.74 12.52
CA PRO A 83 -0.57 -15.28 12.97
C PRO A 83 -1.05 -15.86 14.30
N LYS A 84 -0.40 -16.93 14.78
CA LYS A 84 -0.74 -17.57 16.04
C LYS A 84 0.03 -17.02 17.24
N LEU A 85 1.03 -16.19 16.99
CA LEU A 85 1.79 -15.51 18.04
C LEU A 85 0.93 -14.44 18.71
N SER A 86 1.15 -14.22 20.00
CA SER A 86 0.61 -13.03 20.67
C SER A 86 1.24 -11.76 20.05
N ARG A 87 0.51 -10.63 20.06
CA ARG A 87 0.98 -9.36 19.47
C ARG A 87 2.38 -8.95 19.94
N PRO A 88 2.72 -8.98 21.24
CA PRO A 88 4.07 -8.65 21.68
C PRO A 88 5.13 -9.62 21.14
N LYS A 89 4.84 -10.93 21.06
CA LYS A 89 5.77 -11.91 20.49
C LYS A 89 5.95 -11.69 19.00
N LEU A 90 4.86 -11.39 18.27
CA LEU A 90 4.92 -11.10 16.85
C LEU A 90 5.73 -9.84 16.57
N ALA A 91 5.49 -8.75 17.30
CA ALA A 91 6.25 -7.50 17.18
C ALA A 91 7.75 -7.74 17.42
N ARG A 92 8.10 -8.48 18.47
CA ARG A 92 9.49 -8.83 18.78
C ARG A 92 10.13 -9.65 17.66
N THR A 93 9.45 -10.69 17.17
CA THR A 93 9.96 -11.53 16.07
C THR A 93 10.20 -10.70 14.80
N LEU A 94 9.29 -9.78 14.48
CA LEU A 94 9.46 -8.88 13.34
C LEU A 94 10.68 -7.97 13.52
N ASN A 95 10.85 -7.37 14.70
CA ASN A 95 11.99 -6.51 14.99
C ASN A 95 13.32 -7.29 14.91
N ASP A 96 13.39 -8.46 15.51
CA ASP A 96 14.59 -9.31 15.47
C ASP A 96 14.99 -9.64 14.01
N CYS A 97 14.00 -9.85 13.13
CA CYS A 97 14.26 -10.08 11.70
C CYS A 97 14.60 -8.79 10.93
N LEU A 98 13.93 -7.68 11.21
CA LEU A 98 14.18 -6.42 10.50
C LEU A 98 15.54 -5.82 10.83
N HIS A 99 15.98 -5.93 12.07
CA HIS A 99 17.24 -5.35 12.53
C HIS A 99 18.50 -5.97 11.89
N VAL A 100 18.40 -7.15 11.28
CA VAL A 100 19.54 -7.76 10.57
C VAL A 100 19.73 -7.20 9.15
N PHE A 101 18.74 -6.46 8.61
CA PHE A 101 18.83 -5.89 7.27
C PHE A 101 19.51 -4.53 7.28
N THR A 102 20.43 -4.33 6.35
CA THR A 102 21.16 -3.06 6.16
C THR A 102 20.59 -2.22 5.01
N SER A 103 19.67 -2.78 4.23
CA SER A 103 19.05 -2.13 3.08
C SER A 103 17.98 -1.11 3.49
N ASP A 104 17.62 -0.26 2.56
CA ASP A 104 16.56 0.72 2.73
C ASP A 104 15.17 0.10 2.57
N ALA A 105 14.18 0.73 3.20
CA ALA A 105 12.76 0.52 2.98
C ALA A 105 12.12 1.80 2.46
N LEU A 106 11.11 1.64 1.63
CA LEU A 106 10.22 2.70 1.20
C LEU A 106 8.85 2.46 1.85
N VAL A 107 8.51 3.30 2.82
CA VAL A 107 7.28 3.18 3.63
C VAL A 107 6.25 4.17 3.12
N LEU A 108 5.05 3.66 2.84
CA LEU A 108 3.88 4.49 2.50
C LEU A 108 3.06 4.75 3.75
N ILE A 109 2.90 6.02 4.08
CA ILE A 109 1.98 6.49 5.12
C ILE A 109 0.79 7.16 4.42
N ARG A 110 -0.42 6.75 4.78
CA ARG A 110 -1.68 7.29 4.28
C ARG A 110 -2.75 7.21 5.37
N ASP A 111 -3.54 8.27 5.56
CA ASP A 111 -4.53 8.36 6.63
C ASP A 111 -3.94 8.02 8.01
N GLU A 112 -2.77 8.58 8.32
CA GLU A 112 -2.05 8.34 9.58
C GLU A 112 -1.79 6.85 9.89
N LYS A 113 -1.72 6.01 8.86
CA LYS A 113 -1.43 4.58 8.95
C LYS A 113 -0.34 4.18 7.97
N VAL A 114 0.47 3.21 8.34
CA VAL A 114 1.37 2.57 7.39
C VAL A 114 0.55 1.68 6.46
N ALA A 115 0.52 2.02 5.18
CA ALA A 115 -0.19 1.30 4.14
C ALA A 115 0.67 0.25 3.43
N ALA A 116 1.98 0.48 3.30
CA ALA A 116 2.92 -0.46 2.71
C ALA A 116 4.35 -0.21 3.21
N ALA A 117 5.20 -1.24 3.11
CA ALA A 117 6.64 -1.15 3.32
C ALA A 117 7.36 -1.97 2.25
N HIS A 118 7.87 -1.29 1.21
CA HIS A 118 8.53 -1.89 0.06
C HIS A 118 10.06 -1.80 0.16
N SER A 119 10.76 -2.37 -0.82
CA SER A 119 12.20 -2.14 -0.98
C SER A 119 12.47 -0.66 -1.19
N GLY A 120 13.46 -0.13 -0.50
CA GLY A 120 13.94 1.23 -0.71
C GLY A 120 14.99 1.34 -1.81
N GLU A 121 15.44 0.22 -2.37
CA GLU A 121 16.39 0.20 -3.48
C GLU A 121 15.70 0.64 -4.78
N PRO A 122 16.19 1.71 -5.46
CA PRO A 122 15.54 2.19 -6.68
C PRO A 122 15.46 1.16 -7.82
N ALA A 123 16.38 0.20 -7.84
CA ALA A 123 16.38 -0.88 -8.81
C ALA A 123 15.26 -1.90 -8.59
N ASP A 124 14.77 -2.02 -7.36
CA ASP A 124 13.75 -3.01 -6.99
C ASP A 124 12.34 -2.42 -7.01
N TYR A 125 12.21 -1.13 -6.68
CA TYR A 125 10.91 -0.49 -6.52
C TYR A 125 10.97 1.02 -6.79
N ALA A 126 10.11 1.48 -7.68
CA ALA A 126 9.84 2.88 -7.93
C ALA A 126 8.37 3.20 -7.64
N VAL A 127 8.11 4.37 -7.09
CA VAL A 127 6.74 4.86 -6.93
C VAL A 127 6.20 5.24 -8.30
N LEU A 128 5.10 4.64 -8.70
CA LEU A 128 4.33 5.03 -9.88
C LEU A 128 2.96 5.53 -9.39
N PRO A 129 2.73 6.84 -9.36
CA PRO A 129 1.44 7.40 -8.98
C PRO A 129 0.33 6.92 -9.93
N ALA A 130 -0.77 6.44 -9.38
CA ALA A 130 -1.85 5.88 -10.18
C ALA A 130 -2.56 6.95 -11.03
N ASP A 131 -2.63 8.19 -10.56
CA ASP A 131 -3.15 9.35 -11.30
C ASP A 131 -2.33 9.64 -12.56
N GLU A 132 -0.99 9.66 -12.46
CA GLU A 132 -0.11 9.83 -13.62
C GLU A 132 -0.25 8.68 -14.62
N LEU A 133 -0.33 7.43 -14.12
CA LEU A 133 -0.53 6.27 -14.97
C LEU A 133 -1.88 6.33 -15.72
N LEU A 134 -2.95 6.69 -15.03
CA LEU A 134 -4.29 6.81 -15.62
C LEU A 134 -4.34 7.90 -16.69
N GLU A 135 -3.69 9.04 -16.46
CA GLU A 135 -3.57 10.12 -17.43
C GLU A 135 -2.86 9.66 -18.71
N VAL A 136 -1.72 9.00 -18.58
CA VAL A 136 -0.96 8.45 -19.71
C VAL A 136 -1.78 7.39 -20.47
N LEU A 137 -2.50 6.52 -19.75
CA LEU A 137 -3.36 5.51 -20.36
C LEU A 137 -4.50 6.16 -21.16
N GLN A 138 -5.22 7.13 -20.58
CA GLN A 138 -6.31 7.81 -21.27
C GLN A 138 -5.80 8.52 -22.53
N ALA A 139 -4.70 9.26 -22.44
CA ALA A 139 -4.11 9.94 -23.61
C ALA A 139 -3.72 8.94 -24.73
N LYS A 140 -3.23 7.76 -24.36
CA LYS A 140 -2.90 6.70 -25.36
C LYS A 140 -4.14 6.07 -25.96
N LEU A 141 -5.19 5.85 -25.16
CA LEU A 141 -6.46 5.34 -25.66
C LEU A 141 -7.11 6.32 -26.63
N ASP A 142 -7.16 7.61 -26.27
CA ASP A 142 -7.72 8.66 -27.13
C ASP A 142 -6.99 8.76 -28.47
N SER A 143 -5.67 8.63 -28.45
CA SER A 143 -4.83 8.69 -29.64
C SER A 143 -4.99 7.46 -30.55
N ARG A 144 -5.09 6.26 -29.97
CA ARG A 144 -5.13 4.99 -30.73
C ARG A 144 -6.52 4.50 -31.07
N PHE A 145 -7.49 4.84 -30.22
CA PHE A 145 -8.88 4.39 -30.32
C PHE A 145 -9.82 5.58 -30.11
N PRO A 146 -9.86 6.55 -31.05
CA PRO A 146 -10.77 7.69 -30.97
C PRO A 146 -12.22 7.21 -30.78
N GLY A 147 -12.90 7.78 -29.77
CA GLY A 147 -14.26 7.33 -29.41
C GLY A 147 -14.30 6.19 -28.40
N ASN A 148 -13.17 5.83 -27.76
CA ASN A 148 -13.18 4.95 -26.60
C ASN A 148 -14.06 5.54 -25.50
N GLN A 149 -14.68 4.67 -24.69
CA GLN A 149 -15.57 5.08 -23.61
C GLN A 149 -15.16 4.38 -22.32
N PHE A 150 -14.96 5.15 -21.26
CA PHE A 150 -14.74 4.60 -19.92
C PHE A 150 -16.06 3.99 -19.41
N GLU A 151 -16.01 2.72 -19.04
CA GLU A 151 -17.18 1.99 -18.52
C GLU A 151 -17.28 2.06 -16.99
N THR A 152 -16.21 1.66 -16.34
CA THR A 152 -16.16 1.62 -14.88
C THR A 152 -14.73 1.56 -14.37
N GLY A 153 -14.53 2.03 -13.16
CA GLY A 153 -13.31 1.87 -12.39
C GLY A 153 -13.57 1.29 -11.02
N TYR A 154 -12.57 0.65 -10.46
CA TYR A 154 -12.60 0.12 -9.10
C TYR A 154 -11.29 0.44 -8.39
N TRP A 155 -11.39 0.71 -7.11
CA TRP A 155 -10.24 0.87 -6.23
C TRP A 155 -10.49 0.25 -4.87
N ASP A 156 -9.46 -0.43 -4.35
CA ASP A 156 -9.28 -0.75 -2.94
C ASP A 156 -7.80 -0.60 -2.54
N HIS A 157 -7.45 -0.95 -1.31
CA HIS A 157 -6.05 -0.83 -0.84
C HIS A 157 -5.04 -1.76 -1.52
N THR A 158 -5.51 -2.69 -2.36
CA THR A 158 -4.67 -3.71 -3.01
C THR A 158 -4.75 -3.68 -4.52
N LEU A 159 -5.81 -3.09 -5.08
CA LEU A 159 -6.11 -3.15 -6.51
C LEU A 159 -6.68 -1.82 -7.01
N THR A 160 -6.19 -1.40 -8.16
CA THR A 160 -6.83 -0.39 -9.00
C THR A 160 -7.11 -1.03 -10.35
N SER A 161 -8.34 -0.95 -10.84
CA SER A 161 -8.72 -1.43 -12.17
C SER A 161 -9.65 -0.45 -12.88
N ALA A 162 -9.58 -0.44 -14.19
CA ALA A 162 -10.45 0.38 -15.03
C ALA A 162 -10.75 -0.36 -16.34
N ILE A 163 -11.95 -0.15 -16.87
CA ILE A 163 -12.46 -0.80 -18.08
C ILE A 163 -12.90 0.28 -19.07
N TRP A 164 -12.50 0.10 -20.32
CA TRP A 164 -12.92 0.92 -21.47
C TRP A 164 -13.53 0.06 -22.54
N THR A 165 -14.58 0.53 -23.17
CA THR A 165 -15.08 0.02 -24.43
C THR A 165 -14.34 0.71 -25.59
N LEU A 166 -13.84 -0.08 -26.52
CA LEU A 166 -13.14 0.42 -27.70
C LEU A 166 -14.07 0.41 -28.92
N PRO A 167 -14.04 1.45 -29.78
CA PRO A 167 -14.87 1.48 -30.98
C PRO A 167 -14.41 0.41 -31.97
N GLY A 168 -15.40 -0.23 -32.64
CA GLY A 168 -15.16 -1.22 -33.72
C GLY A 168 -14.90 -2.65 -33.24
N GLN A 169 -15.24 -2.98 -32.01
CA GLN A 169 -15.23 -4.38 -31.51
C GLN A 169 -16.66 -4.88 -31.29
#